data_d215dfacdf553fc869e9c4946182a0d4
#
_entry.id   d215dfacdf553fc869e9c4946182a0d4
#
_cell.length_a   1.000
_cell.length_b   1.000
_cell.length_c   1.000
_cell.angle_alpha   90.00
_cell.angle_beta   90.00
_cell.angle_gamma   90.00
#
_symmetry.space_group_name_H-M   'P 1'
#
loop_
_entity.id
_entity.type
_entity.pdbx_description
1 polymer ?
#
loop_
_entity_poly.entity_id
_entity_poly.type
_entity_poly.pdbx_seq_one_letter_code
_entity_poly.pdbx_strand_id
1 'polypeptide(L)'
;MRIAFYQFAPELGAVEKNRERLAAVLEELEADLVVLPELATTGYLFTSAEEVSRYAEPVPGPTTERLQACARRRNAHIVLGIAERADDRCYNSAVLIGPEGVVGTYRKMHLFYEEKRLFHPGDLGFPVFDVQGVKVGMLVCFDHFFPEAARTLALRGAQVICHPSNLILPGLGQLTTRVRALENRVFWVLANRIGTETRDSRSLTFTGRSQIVAPDGTILIEAPPDQERVGSIEIDPSQACDKRVTPLNDLFADRRPTWYGLASV
;
A
#
# COMPACT_ATOMS: atom_id res chain seq x y z
N MET A 1 -4.16 18.24 -3.23
CA MET A 1 -3.69 16.96 -3.80
C MET A 1 -4.86 15.99 -3.90
N ARG A 2 -5.09 15.42 -5.08
CA ARG A 2 -6.13 14.39 -5.27
C ARG A 2 -5.52 13.01 -5.11
N ILE A 3 -5.98 12.26 -4.11
CA ILE A 3 -5.53 10.88 -3.83
C ILE A 3 -6.63 9.89 -4.18
N ALA A 4 -6.24 8.69 -4.63
CA ALA A 4 -7.18 7.66 -5.05
C ALA A 4 -6.71 6.24 -4.67
N PHE A 5 -7.67 5.32 -4.60
CA PHE A 5 -7.43 3.89 -4.64
C PHE A 5 -8.21 3.24 -5.79
N TYR A 6 -7.72 2.11 -6.26
CA TYR A 6 -8.46 1.22 -7.13
C TYR A 6 -8.63 -0.14 -6.45
N GLN A 7 -9.88 -0.52 -6.19
CA GLN A 7 -10.29 -1.82 -5.66
C GLN A 7 -10.79 -2.71 -6.79
N PHE A 8 -10.19 -3.88 -6.97
CA PHE A 8 -10.60 -4.84 -8.00
C PHE A 8 -10.21 -6.27 -7.60
N ALA A 9 -10.61 -7.26 -8.42
CA ALA A 9 -10.18 -8.64 -8.29
C ALA A 9 -9.15 -8.96 -9.37
N PRO A 10 -7.84 -9.06 -9.05
CA PRO A 10 -6.84 -9.59 -9.98
C PRO A 10 -7.15 -11.06 -10.30
N GLU A 11 -6.91 -11.48 -11.53
CA GLU A 11 -6.99 -12.88 -11.93
C GLU A 11 -5.66 -13.57 -11.59
N LEU A 12 -5.71 -14.68 -10.85
CA LEU A 12 -4.52 -15.40 -10.39
C LEU A 12 -3.67 -15.87 -11.57
N GLY A 13 -2.39 -15.48 -11.58
CA GLY A 13 -1.41 -15.83 -12.60
C GLY A 13 -1.55 -15.12 -13.95
N ALA A 14 -2.57 -14.29 -14.15
CA ALA A 14 -2.81 -13.61 -15.43
C ALA A 14 -2.13 -12.23 -15.48
N VAL A 15 -0.79 -12.21 -15.33
CA VAL A 15 0.01 -10.99 -15.14
C VAL A 15 -0.26 -9.94 -16.22
N GLU A 16 -0.22 -10.31 -17.49
CA GLU A 16 -0.40 -9.37 -18.59
C GLU A 16 -1.82 -8.80 -18.63
N LYS A 17 -2.83 -9.64 -18.45
CA LYS A 17 -4.23 -9.22 -18.40
C LYS A 17 -4.51 -8.25 -17.26
N ASN A 18 -3.98 -8.55 -16.08
CA ASN A 18 -4.11 -7.66 -14.91
C ASN A 18 -3.38 -6.34 -15.14
N ARG A 19 -2.15 -6.37 -15.70
CA ARG A 19 -1.37 -5.18 -16.04
C ARG A 19 -2.12 -4.25 -16.99
N GLU A 20 -2.69 -4.79 -18.07
CA GLU A 20 -3.44 -3.96 -19.03
C GLU A 20 -4.76 -3.43 -18.44
N ARG A 21 -5.41 -4.21 -17.57
CA ARG A 21 -6.58 -3.71 -16.81
C ARG A 21 -6.23 -2.53 -15.91
N LEU A 22 -5.12 -2.63 -15.16
CA LEU A 22 -4.61 -1.53 -14.35
C LEU A 22 -4.31 -0.30 -15.20
N ALA A 23 -3.62 -0.50 -16.33
CA ALA A 23 -3.28 0.58 -17.23
C ALA A 23 -4.53 1.27 -17.80
N ALA A 24 -5.53 0.52 -18.23
CA ALA A 24 -6.77 1.08 -18.76
C ALA A 24 -7.49 1.97 -17.74
N VAL A 25 -7.59 1.54 -16.47
CA VAL A 25 -8.18 2.35 -15.42
C VAL A 25 -7.35 3.61 -15.14
N LEU A 26 -6.03 3.49 -15.10
CA LEU A 26 -5.13 4.61 -14.83
C LEU A 26 -5.10 5.64 -15.98
N GLU A 27 -5.42 5.24 -17.19
CA GLU A 27 -5.54 6.16 -18.33
C GLU A 27 -6.77 7.07 -18.23
N GLU A 28 -7.82 6.63 -17.55
CA GLU A 28 -9.06 7.38 -17.34
C GLU A 28 -9.08 8.17 -16.01
N LEU A 29 -8.27 7.74 -15.03
CA LEU A 29 -8.32 8.26 -13.66
C LEU A 29 -7.59 9.60 -13.52
N GLU A 30 -8.29 10.58 -12.98
CA GLU A 30 -7.74 11.89 -12.60
C GLU A 30 -7.37 11.88 -11.11
N ALA A 31 -6.08 11.72 -10.80
CA ALA A 31 -5.53 11.80 -9.45
C ALA A 31 -4.03 12.12 -9.50
N ASP A 32 -3.51 12.76 -8.46
CA ASP A 32 -2.08 13.03 -8.30
C ASP A 32 -1.33 11.80 -7.77
N LEU A 33 -2.02 10.99 -6.93
CA LEU A 33 -1.49 9.78 -6.33
C LEU A 33 -2.55 8.68 -6.29
N VAL A 34 -2.25 7.54 -6.91
CA VAL A 34 -3.14 6.37 -6.97
C VAL A 34 -2.51 5.18 -6.26
N VAL A 35 -3.26 4.50 -5.41
CA VAL A 35 -2.81 3.28 -4.73
C VAL A 35 -3.55 2.08 -5.30
N LEU A 36 -2.79 1.07 -5.73
CA LEU A 36 -3.26 -0.21 -6.25
C LEU A 36 -3.10 -1.30 -5.19
N PRO A 37 -3.84 -2.41 -5.26
CA PRO A 37 -3.74 -3.49 -4.28
C PRO A 37 -2.36 -4.18 -4.24
N GLU A 38 -2.14 -4.95 -3.19
CA GLU A 38 -1.01 -5.86 -3.04
C GLU A 38 -1.05 -6.94 -4.13
N LEU A 39 0.13 -7.28 -4.71
CA LEU A 39 0.26 -8.31 -5.75
C LEU A 39 -0.76 -8.14 -6.87
N ALA A 40 -0.99 -6.90 -7.29
CA ALA A 40 -2.08 -6.49 -8.17
C ALA A 40 -2.02 -7.12 -9.57
N THR A 41 -0.85 -7.56 -10.01
CA THR A 41 -0.67 -8.21 -11.32
C THR A 41 -0.74 -9.72 -11.26
N THR A 42 -0.41 -10.33 -10.11
CA THR A 42 -0.21 -11.78 -10.01
C THR A 42 -1.33 -12.54 -9.33
N GLY A 43 -2.13 -11.86 -8.48
CA GLY A 43 -2.94 -12.54 -7.46
C GLY A 43 -2.08 -12.97 -6.27
N TYR A 44 -2.67 -13.74 -5.35
CA TYR A 44 -2.09 -13.96 -4.02
C TYR A 44 -1.84 -15.44 -3.67
N LEU A 45 -2.71 -16.35 -4.12
CA LEU A 45 -2.72 -17.74 -3.66
C LEU A 45 -1.67 -18.61 -4.39
N PHE A 46 -0.40 -18.35 -4.13
CA PHE A 46 0.71 -19.15 -4.61
C PHE A 46 0.87 -20.46 -3.85
N THR A 47 1.46 -21.47 -4.48
CA THR A 47 1.70 -22.80 -3.92
C THR A 47 3.16 -23.04 -3.57
N SER A 48 4.09 -22.32 -4.20
CA SER A 48 5.53 -22.47 -3.94
C SER A 48 6.32 -21.20 -4.28
N ALA A 49 7.54 -21.11 -3.76
CA ALA A 49 8.46 -20.02 -4.08
C ALA A 49 8.89 -20.02 -5.56
N GLU A 50 9.00 -21.21 -6.17
CA GLU A 50 9.30 -21.35 -7.60
C GLU A 50 8.17 -20.78 -8.47
N GLU A 51 6.93 -20.91 -8.00
CA GLU A 51 5.79 -20.29 -8.67
C GLU A 51 5.84 -18.77 -8.56
N VAL A 52 6.10 -18.22 -7.37
CA VAL A 52 6.30 -16.78 -7.20
C VAL A 52 7.39 -16.27 -8.13
N SER A 53 8.53 -16.97 -8.20
CA SER A 53 9.66 -16.59 -9.06
C SER A 53 9.31 -16.52 -10.56
N ARG A 54 8.35 -17.33 -11.01
CA ARG A 54 7.88 -17.29 -12.40
C ARG A 54 7.08 -16.05 -12.75
N TYR A 55 6.36 -15.51 -11.77
CA TYR A 55 5.50 -14.34 -11.95
C TYR A 55 6.13 -13.03 -11.46
N ALA A 56 7.16 -13.12 -10.61
CA ALA A 56 7.86 -11.96 -10.08
C ALA A 56 8.64 -11.22 -11.17
N GLU A 57 8.53 -9.91 -11.18
CA GLU A 57 9.21 -9.02 -12.12
C GLU A 57 10.36 -8.26 -11.45
N PRO A 58 11.42 -7.91 -12.19
CA PRO A 58 12.40 -6.93 -11.70
C PRO A 58 11.74 -5.55 -11.54
N VAL A 59 12.34 -4.70 -10.72
CA VAL A 59 11.93 -3.30 -10.56
C VAL A 59 13.15 -2.42 -10.84
N PRO A 60 13.14 -1.59 -11.95
CA PRO A 60 12.11 -1.50 -12.98
C PRO A 60 11.94 -2.77 -13.81
N GLY A 61 10.73 -2.94 -14.41
CA GLY A 61 10.39 -4.07 -15.25
C GLY A 61 9.09 -3.84 -16.02
N PRO A 62 8.58 -4.85 -16.75
CA PRO A 62 7.50 -4.68 -17.71
C PRO A 62 6.25 -3.98 -17.15
N THR A 63 5.83 -4.33 -15.91
CA THR A 63 4.67 -3.68 -15.29
C THR A 63 4.97 -2.25 -14.91
N THR A 64 6.10 -1.97 -14.26
CA THR A 64 6.44 -0.59 -13.84
C THR A 64 6.63 0.33 -15.05
N GLU A 65 7.21 -0.15 -16.15
CA GLU A 65 7.38 0.60 -17.40
C GLU A 65 6.02 0.91 -18.06
N ARG A 66 5.10 -0.08 -18.09
CA ARG A 66 3.75 0.12 -18.64
C ARG A 66 2.96 1.16 -17.82
N LEU A 67 3.03 1.09 -16.49
CA LEU A 67 2.34 2.03 -15.61
C LEU A 67 3.03 3.41 -15.57
N GLN A 68 4.35 3.47 -15.76
CA GLN A 68 5.05 4.75 -15.95
C GLN A 68 4.51 5.53 -17.15
N ALA A 69 4.19 4.84 -18.24
CA ALA A 69 3.59 5.51 -19.40
C ALA A 69 2.24 6.16 -19.06
N CYS A 70 1.43 5.54 -18.18
CA CYS A 70 0.20 6.13 -17.66
C CYS A 70 0.51 7.32 -16.72
N ALA A 71 1.45 7.14 -15.78
CA ALA A 71 1.90 8.18 -14.86
C ALA A 71 2.38 9.44 -15.60
N ARG A 72 3.16 9.27 -16.67
CA ARG A 72 3.64 10.38 -17.51
C ARG A 72 2.52 11.13 -18.22
N ARG A 73 1.55 10.40 -18.81
CA ARG A 73 0.41 11.04 -19.51
C ARG A 73 -0.48 11.85 -18.57
N ARG A 74 -0.63 11.41 -17.33
CA ARG A 74 -1.49 12.02 -16.32
C ARG A 74 -0.74 12.97 -15.37
N ASN A 75 0.60 13.04 -15.47
CA ASN A 75 1.46 13.69 -14.47
C ASN A 75 1.17 13.24 -13.04
N ALA A 76 0.92 11.94 -12.88
CA ALA A 76 0.49 11.30 -11.64
C ALA A 76 1.57 10.39 -11.06
N HIS A 77 1.37 9.96 -9.81
CA HIS A 77 2.17 8.94 -9.16
C HIS A 77 1.30 7.73 -8.83
N ILE A 78 1.89 6.54 -8.92
CA ILE A 78 1.19 5.27 -8.73
C ILE A 78 1.95 4.43 -7.70
N VAL A 79 1.27 3.97 -6.66
CA VAL A 79 1.79 2.95 -5.75
C VAL A 79 1.21 1.60 -6.17
N LEU A 80 2.09 0.71 -6.63
CA LEU A 80 1.77 -0.62 -7.12
C LEU A 80 2.22 -1.69 -6.13
N GLY A 81 1.31 -2.56 -5.68
CA GLY A 81 1.69 -3.81 -5.01
C GLY A 81 2.08 -4.88 -6.03
N ILE A 82 3.30 -5.43 -5.94
CA ILE A 82 3.88 -6.35 -6.93
C ILE A 82 4.72 -7.46 -6.29
N ALA A 83 4.79 -8.61 -6.95
CA ALA A 83 5.83 -9.60 -6.67
C ALA A 83 7.13 -9.13 -7.35
N GLU A 84 8.07 -8.66 -6.55
CA GLU A 84 9.39 -8.17 -7.00
C GLU A 84 10.40 -9.31 -7.03
N ARG A 85 11.17 -9.40 -8.10
CA ARG A 85 12.37 -10.23 -8.18
C ARG A 85 13.62 -9.36 -8.14
N ALA A 86 14.45 -9.56 -7.13
CA ALA A 86 15.76 -8.93 -7.01
C ALA A 86 16.81 -10.02 -6.79
N ASP A 87 17.72 -10.14 -7.74
CA ASP A 87 18.71 -11.21 -7.83
C ASP A 87 18.06 -12.61 -7.77
N ASP A 88 18.39 -13.42 -6.78
CA ASP A 88 17.85 -14.75 -6.52
C ASP A 88 16.65 -14.75 -5.56
N ARG A 89 16.15 -13.58 -5.16
CA ARG A 89 15.11 -13.42 -4.15
C ARG A 89 13.83 -12.82 -4.71
N CYS A 90 12.73 -13.24 -4.13
CA CYS A 90 11.42 -12.64 -4.40
C CYS A 90 10.91 -11.92 -3.14
N TYR A 91 10.33 -10.74 -3.36
CA TYR A 91 9.74 -9.90 -2.31
C TYR A 91 8.30 -9.56 -2.66
N ASN A 92 7.48 -9.39 -1.63
CA ASN A 92 6.18 -8.75 -1.74
C ASN A 92 6.41 -7.25 -1.55
N SER A 93 6.26 -6.46 -2.60
CA SER A 93 6.74 -5.08 -2.63
C SER A 93 5.64 -4.09 -2.98
N ALA A 94 5.78 -2.86 -2.49
CA ALA A 94 5.08 -1.68 -2.99
C ALA A 94 6.08 -0.78 -3.72
N VAL A 95 5.75 -0.41 -4.95
CA VAL A 95 6.62 0.41 -5.82
C VAL A 95 5.92 1.73 -6.12
N LEU A 96 6.59 2.83 -5.82
CA LEU A 96 6.15 4.17 -6.21
C LEU A 96 6.71 4.50 -7.59
N ILE A 97 5.81 4.71 -8.53
CA ILE A 97 6.10 5.02 -9.94
C ILE A 97 5.64 6.46 -10.21
N GLY A 98 6.52 7.28 -10.72
CA GLY A 98 6.23 8.64 -11.15
C GLY A 98 6.34 8.80 -12.68
N PRO A 99 6.12 10.02 -13.19
CA PRO A 99 6.27 10.35 -14.61
C PRO A 99 7.64 9.99 -15.19
N GLU A 100 8.71 10.12 -14.40
CA GLU A 100 10.08 9.91 -14.85
C GLU A 100 10.60 8.47 -14.57
N GLY A 101 9.80 7.63 -13.93
CA GLY A 101 10.16 6.24 -13.62
C GLY A 101 9.86 5.82 -12.19
N VAL A 102 10.53 4.76 -11.75
CA VAL A 102 10.44 4.30 -10.37
C VAL A 102 11.09 5.32 -9.44
N VAL A 103 10.29 5.88 -8.53
CA VAL A 103 10.75 6.82 -7.49
C VAL A 103 11.36 6.06 -6.31
N GLY A 104 10.77 4.91 -5.96
CA GLY A 104 11.28 4.07 -4.90
C GLY A 104 10.45 2.83 -4.64
N THR A 105 11.00 1.96 -3.80
CA THR A 105 10.43 0.65 -3.47
C THR A 105 10.41 0.47 -1.96
N TYR A 106 9.35 -0.14 -1.47
CA TYR A 106 9.23 -0.71 -0.14
C TYR A 106 9.01 -2.21 -0.27
N ARG A 107 9.78 -3.02 0.43
CA ARG A 107 9.62 -4.46 0.55
C ARG A 107 8.93 -4.79 1.86
N LYS A 108 7.85 -5.57 1.81
CA LYS A 108 7.02 -5.93 2.97
C LYS A 108 7.88 -6.50 4.10
N MET A 109 7.91 -5.80 5.21
CA MET A 109 8.73 -6.16 6.37
C MET A 109 8.11 -7.33 7.14
N HIS A 110 6.78 -7.36 7.27
CA HIS A 110 6.06 -8.34 8.08
C HIS A 110 5.25 -9.27 7.17
N LEU A 111 5.83 -10.44 6.91
CA LEU A 111 5.20 -11.46 6.08
C LEU A 111 4.08 -12.17 6.85
N PHE A 112 2.91 -12.32 6.18
CA PHE A 112 1.73 -12.94 6.75
C PHE A 112 1.67 -14.44 6.43
N TYR A 113 1.50 -15.28 7.44
CA TYR A 113 1.24 -16.72 7.34
C TYR A 113 2.18 -17.45 6.36
N GLU A 114 1.64 -17.98 5.24
CA GLU A 114 2.43 -18.73 4.25
C GLU A 114 3.39 -17.85 3.44
N GLU A 115 3.21 -16.54 3.40
CA GLU A 115 4.17 -15.64 2.74
C GLU A 115 5.60 -15.83 3.26
N LYS A 116 5.76 -16.26 4.52
CA LYS A 116 7.08 -16.58 5.11
C LYS A 116 7.82 -17.72 4.42
N ARG A 117 7.13 -18.53 3.61
CA ARG A 117 7.70 -19.62 2.81
C ARG A 117 7.86 -19.24 1.34
N LEU A 118 7.19 -18.16 0.91
CA LEU A 118 7.06 -17.75 -0.49
C LEU A 118 7.94 -16.55 -0.83
N PHE A 119 8.13 -15.64 0.11
CA PHE A 119 8.84 -14.38 -0.05
C PHE A 119 9.94 -14.22 1.01
N HIS A 120 10.92 -13.39 0.67
CA HIS A 120 11.90 -12.91 1.65
C HIS A 120 11.34 -11.70 2.40
N PRO A 121 11.61 -11.56 3.70
CA PRO A 121 11.26 -10.35 4.44
C PRO A 121 11.99 -9.14 3.88
N GLY A 122 11.33 -7.98 3.96
CA GLY A 122 11.88 -6.72 3.45
C GLY A 122 13.17 -6.30 4.15
N ASP A 123 14.05 -5.65 3.41
CA ASP A 123 15.40 -5.23 3.81
C ASP A 123 15.70 -3.74 3.55
N LEU A 124 14.70 -2.98 3.06
CA LEU A 124 14.85 -1.55 2.73
C LEU A 124 14.41 -0.62 3.88
N GLY A 125 13.93 -1.17 4.99
CA GLY A 125 13.33 -0.41 6.08
C GLY A 125 12.03 0.29 5.68
N PHE A 126 11.75 1.46 6.26
CA PHE A 126 10.53 2.23 6.03
C PHE A 126 10.87 3.57 5.37
N PRO A 127 11.11 3.61 4.05
CA PRO A 127 11.47 4.85 3.36
C PRO A 127 10.26 5.79 3.21
N VAL A 128 10.55 7.09 3.12
CA VAL A 128 9.57 8.14 2.81
C VAL A 128 10.05 8.86 1.56
N PHE A 129 9.15 9.07 0.62
CA PHE A 129 9.43 9.66 -0.69
C PHE A 129 8.72 11.00 -0.83
N ASP A 130 9.24 11.84 -1.71
CA ASP A 130 8.58 13.10 -2.08
C ASP A 130 7.71 12.88 -3.34
N VAL A 131 6.45 13.28 -3.24
CA VAL A 131 5.50 13.28 -4.35
C VAL A 131 4.91 14.67 -4.47
N GLN A 132 5.46 15.47 -5.38
CA GLN A 132 5.01 16.85 -5.62
C GLN A 132 5.00 17.72 -4.33
N GLY A 133 6.03 17.56 -3.49
CA GLY A 133 6.17 18.27 -2.21
C GLY A 133 5.42 17.62 -1.03
N VAL A 134 4.73 16.52 -1.24
CA VAL A 134 4.05 15.74 -0.17
C VAL A 134 4.88 14.50 0.18
N LYS A 135 5.10 14.28 1.47
CA LYS A 135 5.84 13.11 1.98
C LYS A 135 4.95 11.89 2.05
N VAL A 136 5.30 10.86 1.27
CA VAL A 136 4.54 9.62 1.11
C VAL A 136 5.33 8.44 1.66
N GLY A 137 4.72 7.67 2.56
CA GLY A 137 5.21 6.38 3.03
C GLY A 137 4.42 5.22 2.43
N MET A 138 5.02 4.04 2.40
CA MET A 138 4.36 2.82 1.91
C MET A 138 4.43 1.71 2.95
N LEU A 139 3.34 0.97 3.09
CA LEU A 139 3.22 -0.29 3.84
C LEU A 139 2.46 -1.31 2.99
N VAL A 140 2.59 -2.60 3.30
CA VAL A 140 1.88 -3.65 2.59
C VAL A 140 1.11 -4.53 3.57
N CYS A 141 -0.20 -4.59 3.40
CA CYS A 141 -1.11 -5.55 4.04
C CYS A 141 -0.85 -5.72 5.55
N PHE A 142 -0.31 -6.85 5.98
CA PHE A 142 -0.08 -7.23 7.39
C PHE A 142 0.75 -6.23 8.21
N ASP A 143 1.52 -5.34 7.57
CA ASP A 143 2.26 -4.26 8.25
C ASP A 143 1.34 -3.38 9.11
N HIS A 144 0.03 -3.31 8.79
CA HIS A 144 -0.94 -2.51 9.55
C HIS A 144 -1.10 -2.95 11.01
N PHE A 145 -0.76 -4.19 11.35
CA PHE A 145 -0.81 -4.68 12.73
C PHE A 145 0.34 -4.14 13.59
N PHE A 146 1.41 -3.66 12.98
CA PHE A 146 2.61 -3.18 13.68
C PHE A 146 2.57 -1.66 13.83
N PRO A 147 2.23 -1.12 15.02
CA PRO A 147 2.20 0.32 15.24
C PRO A 147 3.55 0.98 14.97
N GLU A 148 4.65 0.25 15.18
CA GLU A 148 6.02 0.70 14.91
C GLU A 148 6.23 1.07 13.45
N ALA A 149 5.64 0.33 12.52
CA ALA A 149 5.78 0.57 11.08
C ALA A 149 5.18 1.93 10.69
N ALA A 150 3.92 2.17 11.06
CA ALA A 150 3.25 3.44 10.80
C ALA A 150 3.91 4.61 11.56
N ARG A 151 4.28 4.39 12.82
CA ARG A 151 4.96 5.39 13.64
C ARG A 151 6.32 5.78 13.06
N THR A 152 7.08 4.82 12.54
CA THR A 152 8.38 5.10 11.91
C THR A 152 8.22 5.98 10.68
N LEU A 153 7.28 5.67 9.79
CA LEU A 153 6.99 6.50 8.62
C LEU A 153 6.57 7.93 9.01
N ALA A 154 5.67 8.04 9.98
CA ALA A 154 5.18 9.33 10.44
C ALA A 154 6.27 10.18 11.10
N LEU A 155 7.17 9.57 11.90
CA LEU A 155 8.34 10.25 12.48
C LEU A 155 9.36 10.68 11.42
N ARG A 156 9.39 10.02 10.27
CA ARG A 156 10.18 10.42 9.09
C ARG A 156 9.49 11.48 8.24
N GLY A 157 8.34 11.97 8.70
CA GLY A 157 7.61 13.07 8.08
C GLY A 157 6.54 12.66 7.09
N ALA A 158 6.18 11.38 6.97
CA ALA A 158 5.10 10.96 6.08
C ALA A 158 3.80 11.70 6.42
N GLN A 159 3.17 12.25 5.40
CA GLN A 159 1.86 12.91 5.45
C GLN A 159 0.75 12.00 4.93
N VAL A 160 1.10 11.13 3.96
CA VAL A 160 0.21 10.13 3.39
C VAL A 160 0.89 8.76 3.51
N ILE A 161 0.17 7.76 4.00
CA ILE A 161 0.61 6.35 3.97
C ILE A 161 -0.24 5.60 2.94
N CYS A 162 0.42 5.06 1.93
CA CYS A 162 -0.16 4.21 0.90
C CYS A 162 -0.06 2.74 1.32
N HIS A 163 -1.17 2.02 1.24
CA HIS A 163 -1.28 0.69 1.83
C HIS A 163 -1.93 -0.33 0.87
N PRO A 164 -1.18 -0.82 -0.14
CA PRO A 164 -1.56 -2.00 -0.91
C PRO A 164 -1.89 -3.20 -0.02
N SER A 165 -3.03 -3.88 -0.26
CA SER A 165 -3.48 -4.95 0.64
C SER A 165 -4.27 -6.06 -0.05
N ASN A 166 -4.18 -7.26 0.54
CA ASN A 166 -4.99 -8.45 0.27
C ASN A 166 -5.60 -8.98 1.57
N LEU A 167 -6.46 -8.18 2.21
CA LEU A 167 -7.01 -8.47 3.53
C LEU A 167 -8.05 -9.58 3.47
N ILE A 168 -7.88 -10.61 4.32
CA ILE A 168 -8.80 -11.75 4.44
C ILE A 168 -9.49 -11.82 5.81
N LEU A 169 -9.07 -11.02 6.78
CA LEU A 169 -9.66 -10.96 8.12
C LEU A 169 -10.67 -9.81 8.18
N PRO A 170 -12.00 -10.09 8.23
CA PRO A 170 -13.02 -9.07 8.11
C PRO A 170 -12.93 -7.98 9.17
N GLY A 171 -12.92 -6.72 8.75
CA GLY A 171 -12.99 -5.52 9.60
C GLY A 171 -11.70 -5.14 10.30
N LEU A 172 -10.73 -6.07 10.51
CA LEU A 172 -9.53 -5.79 11.28
C LEU A 172 -8.62 -4.77 10.58
N GLY A 173 -8.39 -4.94 9.28
CA GLY A 173 -7.57 -4.01 8.52
C GLY A 173 -8.19 -2.61 8.45
N GLN A 174 -9.49 -2.52 8.24
CA GLN A 174 -10.21 -1.25 8.21
C GLN A 174 -10.17 -0.53 9.56
N LEU A 175 -10.31 -1.26 10.66
CA LEU A 175 -10.21 -0.70 12.01
C LEU A 175 -8.79 -0.21 12.29
N THR A 176 -7.79 -1.05 12.07
CA THR A 176 -6.40 -0.71 12.41
C THR A 176 -5.87 0.44 11.57
N THR A 177 -6.18 0.52 10.27
CA THR A 177 -5.74 1.64 9.42
C THR A 177 -6.31 2.98 9.89
N ARG A 178 -7.55 3.00 10.41
CA ARG A 178 -8.12 4.20 11.05
C ARG A 178 -7.37 4.59 12.32
N VAL A 179 -7.04 3.61 13.17
CA VAL A 179 -6.25 3.84 14.38
C VAL A 179 -4.86 4.36 14.03
N ARG A 180 -4.19 3.73 13.02
CA ARG A 180 -2.87 4.17 12.55
C ARG A 180 -2.90 5.60 11.98
N ALA A 181 -3.93 5.96 11.22
CA ALA A 181 -4.11 7.33 10.74
C ALA A 181 -4.25 8.32 11.90
N LEU A 182 -5.14 8.03 12.85
CA LEU A 182 -5.43 8.85 14.02
C LEU A 182 -4.21 9.06 14.92
N GLU A 183 -3.55 7.99 15.36
CA GLU A 183 -2.44 8.06 16.32
C GLU A 183 -1.15 8.67 15.75
N ASN A 184 -1.03 8.70 14.40
CA ASN A 184 0.10 9.28 13.68
C ASN A 184 -0.22 10.62 13.01
N ARG A 185 -1.49 11.04 13.02
CA ARG A 185 -1.97 12.25 12.35
C ARG A 185 -1.50 12.29 10.90
N VAL A 186 -1.85 11.24 10.14
CA VAL A 186 -1.52 11.10 8.71
C VAL A 186 -2.75 10.71 7.91
N PHE A 187 -2.78 11.05 6.63
CA PHE A 187 -3.75 10.44 5.71
C PHE A 187 -3.36 8.98 5.45
N TRP A 188 -4.36 8.13 5.25
CA TRP A 188 -4.15 6.73 4.95
C TRP A 188 -4.98 6.31 3.74
N VAL A 189 -4.33 5.70 2.74
CA VAL A 189 -5.00 5.15 1.56
C VAL A 189 -4.83 3.64 1.58
N LEU A 190 -5.87 2.94 2.00
CA LEU A 190 -5.97 1.49 1.91
C LEU A 190 -6.53 1.11 0.54
N ALA A 191 -5.73 0.48 -0.30
CA ALA A 191 -6.17 -0.16 -1.53
C ALA A 191 -6.21 -1.68 -1.31
N ASN A 192 -7.40 -2.19 -1.03
CA ASN A 192 -7.64 -3.61 -0.82
C ASN A 192 -8.25 -4.24 -2.08
N ARG A 193 -8.14 -5.54 -2.19
CA ARG A 193 -8.79 -6.27 -3.28
C ARG A 193 -10.12 -6.90 -2.86
N ILE A 194 -10.88 -7.31 -3.86
CA ILE A 194 -12.11 -8.10 -3.73
C ILE A 194 -11.94 -9.47 -4.38
N GLY A 195 -13.01 -10.27 -4.32
CA GLY A 195 -13.11 -11.57 -4.98
C GLY A 195 -12.60 -12.73 -4.12
N THR A 196 -12.65 -13.89 -4.70
CA THR A 196 -12.19 -15.15 -4.10
C THR A 196 -11.19 -15.81 -5.01
N GLU A 197 -10.05 -16.18 -4.48
CA GLU A 197 -9.12 -17.09 -5.16
C GLU A 197 -9.28 -18.49 -4.60
N THR A 198 -9.43 -19.44 -5.50
CA THR A 198 -9.52 -20.87 -5.16
C THR A 198 -8.43 -21.64 -5.90
N ARG A 199 -7.71 -22.47 -5.17
CA ARG A 199 -6.68 -23.32 -5.73
C ARG A 199 -6.54 -24.61 -4.90
N ASP A 200 -6.64 -25.75 -5.56
CA ASP A 200 -6.70 -27.04 -4.94
C ASP A 200 -7.83 -27.06 -3.86
N SER A 201 -7.51 -27.41 -2.63
CA SER A 201 -8.45 -27.40 -1.48
C SER A 201 -8.50 -26.08 -0.72
N ARG A 202 -7.74 -25.03 -1.18
CA ARG A 202 -7.66 -23.73 -0.50
C ARG A 202 -8.51 -22.69 -1.19
N SER A 203 -9.20 -21.88 -0.41
CA SER A 203 -9.98 -20.74 -0.89
C SER A 203 -9.78 -19.56 0.05
N LEU A 204 -9.49 -18.39 -0.53
CA LEU A 204 -9.35 -17.14 0.20
C LEU A 204 -10.31 -16.09 -0.39
N THR A 205 -11.17 -15.55 0.46
CA THR A 205 -12.06 -14.45 0.09
C THR A 205 -11.53 -13.16 0.67
N PHE A 206 -11.36 -12.16 -0.18
CA PHE A 206 -10.82 -10.86 0.19
C PHE A 206 -11.94 -9.89 0.56
N THR A 207 -11.67 -9.05 1.55
CA THR A 207 -12.70 -8.30 2.28
C THR A 207 -13.16 -7.02 1.60
N GLY A 208 -12.49 -6.57 0.54
CA GLY A 208 -12.78 -5.27 -0.09
C GLY A 208 -12.68 -4.12 0.90
N ARG A 209 -13.65 -3.19 0.84
CA ARG A 209 -13.74 -2.04 1.73
C ARG A 209 -12.45 -1.22 1.78
N SER A 210 -11.88 -0.96 0.58
CA SER A 210 -10.81 0.02 0.43
C SER A 210 -11.27 1.36 0.97
N GLN A 211 -10.37 2.09 1.64
CA GLN A 211 -10.76 3.34 2.29
C GLN A 211 -9.66 4.41 2.23
N ILE A 212 -10.09 5.67 2.22
CA ILE A 212 -9.24 6.83 2.49
C ILE A 212 -9.63 7.40 3.84
N VAL A 213 -8.65 7.56 4.72
CA VAL A 213 -8.83 8.00 6.09
C VAL A 213 -8.06 9.30 6.34
N ALA A 214 -8.70 10.25 7.00
CA ALA A 214 -8.11 11.53 7.39
C ALA A 214 -7.21 11.39 8.65
N PRO A 215 -6.38 12.41 8.95
CA PRO A 215 -5.50 12.42 10.13
C PRO A 215 -6.19 12.33 11.48
N ASP A 216 -7.50 12.55 11.54
CA ASP A 216 -8.33 12.41 12.75
C ASP A 216 -9.05 11.05 12.85
N GLY A 217 -8.77 10.12 11.91
CA GLY A 217 -9.39 8.80 11.86
C GLY A 217 -10.76 8.78 11.17
N THR A 218 -11.23 9.91 10.63
CA THR A 218 -12.47 9.98 9.84
C THR A 218 -12.31 9.26 8.52
N ILE A 219 -13.26 8.40 8.17
CA ILE A 219 -13.31 7.78 6.84
C ILE A 219 -13.85 8.82 5.86
N LEU A 220 -13.03 9.21 4.89
CA LEU A 220 -13.43 10.15 3.83
C LEU A 220 -14.13 9.45 2.68
N ILE A 221 -13.67 8.25 2.32
CA ILE A 221 -14.27 7.36 1.31
C ILE A 221 -14.11 5.92 1.78
N GLU A 222 -15.12 5.10 1.57
CA GLU A 222 -15.07 3.65 1.69
C GLU A 222 -15.74 2.99 0.48
N ALA A 223 -15.10 1.97 -0.07
CA ALA A 223 -15.67 1.15 -1.14
C ALA A 223 -16.58 0.04 -0.57
N PRO A 224 -17.54 -0.47 -1.35
CA PRO A 224 -18.29 -1.68 -1.00
C PRO A 224 -17.35 -2.90 -0.84
N PRO A 225 -17.76 -3.94 -0.10
CA PRO A 225 -16.91 -5.10 0.18
C PRO A 225 -16.65 -6.00 -1.03
N ASP A 226 -17.50 -5.96 -2.06
CA ASP A 226 -17.57 -6.94 -3.13
C ASP A 226 -17.68 -6.33 -4.54
N GLN A 227 -17.56 -5.02 -4.66
CA GLN A 227 -17.66 -4.31 -5.94
C GLN A 227 -16.32 -3.71 -6.36
N GLU A 228 -16.02 -3.77 -7.65
CA GLU A 228 -14.95 -3.01 -8.24
C GLU A 228 -15.21 -1.52 -8.10
N ARG A 229 -14.20 -0.77 -7.62
CA ARG A 229 -14.39 0.65 -7.32
C ARG A 229 -13.10 1.44 -7.41
N VAL A 230 -13.17 2.57 -8.09
CA VAL A 230 -12.23 3.69 -7.90
C VAL A 230 -12.82 4.62 -6.85
N GLY A 231 -12.06 4.92 -5.81
CA GLY A 231 -12.37 5.98 -4.84
C GLY A 231 -11.34 7.09 -4.94
N SER A 232 -11.77 8.34 -5.09
CA SER A 232 -10.89 9.50 -5.26
C SER A 232 -11.43 10.70 -4.49
N ILE A 233 -10.54 11.43 -3.82
CA ILE A 233 -10.88 12.65 -3.08
C ILE A 233 -9.72 13.64 -3.09
N GLU A 234 -10.05 14.91 -3.05
CA GLU A 234 -9.07 15.97 -2.82
C GLU A 234 -8.81 16.15 -1.32
N ILE A 235 -7.53 16.23 -0.96
CA ILE A 235 -7.08 16.45 0.42
C ILE A 235 -6.17 17.67 0.51
N ASP A 236 -6.08 18.23 1.71
CA ASP A 236 -5.00 19.16 2.08
C ASP A 236 -3.95 18.44 2.92
N PRO A 237 -2.79 18.06 2.33
CA PRO A 237 -1.74 17.33 3.04
C PRO A 237 -1.16 18.07 4.25
N SER A 238 -1.33 19.40 4.33
CA SER A 238 -0.83 20.20 5.46
C SER A 238 -1.51 19.83 6.78
N GLN A 239 -2.73 19.28 6.74
CA GLN A 239 -3.44 18.77 7.92
C GLN A 239 -2.66 17.64 8.62
N ALA A 240 -1.84 16.89 7.89
CA ALA A 240 -0.97 15.88 8.48
C ALA A 240 0.28 16.47 9.18
N CYS A 241 0.58 17.75 9.01
CA CYS A 241 1.71 18.41 9.66
C CYS A 241 1.40 18.78 11.12
N ASP A 242 0.14 19.04 11.45
CA ASP A 242 -0.28 19.35 12.82
C ASP A 242 -0.49 18.07 13.64
N LYS A 243 0.43 17.81 14.57
CA LYS A 243 0.39 16.64 15.45
C LYS A 243 -0.30 16.92 16.79
N ARG A 244 -0.86 18.13 16.98
CA ARG A 244 -1.53 18.51 18.23
C ARG A 244 -2.91 17.87 18.35
N VAL A 245 -3.22 17.45 19.54
CA VAL A 245 -4.56 16.97 19.94
C VAL A 245 -5.28 18.05 20.76
N THR A 246 -4.53 18.82 21.53
CA THR A 246 -4.99 20.00 22.25
C THR A 246 -3.96 21.13 22.10
N PRO A 247 -4.26 22.38 22.50
CA PRO A 247 -3.27 23.46 22.47
C PRO A 247 -1.97 23.17 23.24
N LEU A 248 -2.00 22.24 24.20
CA LEU A 248 -0.88 21.89 25.05
C LEU A 248 -0.30 20.50 24.81
N ASN A 249 -0.93 19.67 23.96
CA ASN A 249 -0.48 18.30 23.73
C ASN A 249 -0.21 18.06 22.25
N ASP A 250 1.02 17.67 21.95
CA ASP A 250 1.48 17.26 20.64
C ASP A 250 1.92 15.79 20.70
N LEU A 251 1.32 14.94 19.85
CA LEU A 251 1.56 13.49 19.88
C LEU A 251 3.02 13.10 19.62
N PHE A 252 3.81 13.97 18.98
CA PHE A 252 5.21 13.68 18.66
C PHE A 252 6.17 14.35 19.63
N ALA A 253 5.91 15.61 20.00
CA ALA A 253 6.73 16.36 20.95
C ALA A 253 6.63 15.81 22.38
N ASP A 254 5.45 15.32 22.78
CA ASP A 254 5.20 14.75 24.11
C ASP A 254 5.73 13.31 24.26
N ARG A 255 6.29 12.71 23.19
CA ARG A 255 6.86 11.36 23.27
C ARG A 255 8.06 11.32 24.20
N ARG A 256 8.20 10.21 24.91
CA ARG A 256 9.31 9.95 25.83
C ARG A 256 10.10 8.70 25.42
N PRO A 257 10.82 8.72 24.27
CA PRO A 257 11.41 7.54 23.63
C PRO A 257 12.35 6.74 24.54
N THR A 258 13.08 7.43 25.43
CA THR A 258 14.00 6.79 26.38
C THR A 258 13.32 5.84 27.38
N TRP A 259 11.99 5.96 27.52
CA TRP A 259 11.21 5.15 28.46
C TRP A 259 10.44 4.01 27.76
N TYR A 260 10.41 3.95 26.42
CA TYR A 260 9.59 2.95 25.73
C TYR A 260 10.27 1.58 25.61
N GLY A 261 11.60 1.52 25.75
CA GLY A 261 12.34 0.25 25.80
C GLY A 261 12.18 -0.64 24.57
N LEU A 262 11.86 -0.08 23.40
CA LEU A 262 11.54 -0.83 22.18
C LEU A 262 12.74 -1.47 21.49
N ALA A 263 13.95 -1.24 21.98
CA ALA A 263 15.15 -1.90 21.47
C ALA A 263 15.37 -3.21 22.25
N SER A 264 15.01 -4.32 21.67
CA SER A 264 15.25 -5.68 22.17
C SER A 264 14.31 -6.18 23.31
N VAL A 265 13.16 -6.65 22.94
CA VAL A 265 12.53 -7.76 23.66
C VAL A 265 12.70 -9.04 22.83
#